data_4a3f27665660da762f3da74002074ea1
#
_entry.id   4a3f27665660da762f3da74002074ea1
#
_cell.length_a   1.000
_cell.length_b   1.000
_cell.length_c   1.000
_cell.angle_alpha   90.00
_cell.angle_beta   90.00
_cell.angle_gamma   90.00
#
_symmetry.space_group_name_H-M   'P 1'
#
loop_
_entity.id
_entity.type
_entity.pdbx_description
1 polymer ?
#
loop_
_entity_poly.entity_id
_entity_poly.type
_entity_poly.pdbx_seq_one_letter_code
_entity_poly.pdbx_strand_id
1 'polypeptide(L)'
;MKEDRSTIYLDYASTTPVDPRVAEKMMQYLTFDGEFGNPASRSHRFGWKADEAVEEARSHVANLVNCDPREIVWTSGATEADNLAVKGIARFYKTKGNHIITSKIEHKAVLDPCRQLEREGF
;
A
#
# COMPACT_ATOMS: atom_id res chain seq x y z
N MET A 1 -18.55 6.30 -27.12
CA MET A 1 -17.70 5.35 -27.86
C MET A 1 -18.28 3.96 -27.63
N LYS A 2 -18.63 3.23 -28.70
CA LYS A 2 -18.99 1.80 -28.56
C LYS A 2 -17.70 1.05 -28.24
N GLU A 3 -17.66 0.38 -27.08
CA GLU A 3 -16.57 -0.54 -26.76
C GLU A 3 -16.44 -1.59 -27.86
N ASP A 4 -15.27 -1.69 -28.44
CA ASP A 4 -14.92 -2.82 -29.29
C ASP A 4 -14.82 -4.08 -28.41
N ARG A 5 -15.91 -4.81 -28.30
CA ARG A 5 -16.02 -6.04 -27.51
C ARG A 5 -15.15 -7.18 -28.04
N SER A 6 -14.36 -6.96 -29.08
CA SER A 6 -13.45 -7.96 -29.67
C SER A 6 -12.10 -8.02 -28.94
N THR A 7 -11.74 -6.97 -28.20
CA THR A 7 -10.44 -6.91 -27.49
C THR A 7 -10.54 -7.57 -26.13
N ILE A 8 -9.73 -8.62 -25.93
CA ILE A 8 -9.59 -9.32 -24.64
C ILE A 8 -8.35 -8.76 -23.92
N TYR A 9 -8.55 -8.23 -22.71
CA TYR A 9 -7.44 -7.79 -21.87
C TYR A 9 -6.92 -8.96 -21.03
N LEU A 10 -5.64 -9.28 -21.17
CA LEU A 10 -4.99 -10.43 -20.51
C LEU A 10 -3.84 -10.02 -19.57
N ASP A 11 -3.62 -8.74 -19.34
CA ASP A 11 -2.51 -8.24 -18.53
C ASP A 11 -2.95 -7.85 -17.09
N TYR A 12 -3.78 -8.66 -16.48
CA TYR A 12 -4.29 -8.45 -15.12
C TYR A 12 -3.20 -8.51 -14.04
N ALA A 13 -2.04 -9.11 -14.33
CA ALA A 13 -0.90 -9.10 -13.43
C ALA A 13 -0.24 -7.71 -13.33
N SER A 14 -0.38 -6.89 -14.37
CA SER A 14 0.15 -5.52 -14.39
C SER A 14 -0.79 -4.54 -13.69
N THR A 15 -2.08 -4.56 -14.06
CA THR A 15 -3.11 -3.72 -13.46
C THR A 15 -4.50 -4.29 -13.73
N THR A 16 -5.46 -3.93 -12.89
CA THR A 16 -6.86 -4.31 -13.03
C THR A 16 -7.76 -3.08 -13.06
N PRO A 17 -8.94 -3.14 -13.71
CA PRO A 17 -9.94 -2.10 -13.56
C PRO A 17 -10.33 -1.94 -12.08
N VAL A 18 -10.55 -0.71 -11.66
CA VAL A 18 -11.08 -0.43 -10.32
C VAL A 18 -12.55 -0.85 -10.26
N ASP A 19 -12.96 -1.53 -9.19
CA ASP A 19 -14.37 -1.84 -8.95
C ASP A 19 -15.17 -0.52 -8.92
N PRO A 20 -16.32 -0.42 -9.61
CA PRO A 20 -17.12 0.81 -9.66
C PRO A 20 -17.47 1.37 -8.28
N ARG A 21 -17.75 0.50 -7.30
CA ARG A 21 -18.05 0.90 -5.90
C ARG A 21 -16.84 1.54 -5.23
N VAL A 22 -15.63 1.05 -5.53
CA VAL A 22 -14.37 1.62 -5.02
C VAL A 22 -14.11 2.98 -5.66
N ALA A 23 -14.29 3.10 -6.98
CA ALA A 23 -14.15 4.37 -7.70
C ALA A 23 -15.13 5.43 -7.17
N GLU A 24 -16.38 5.07 -6.92
CA GLU A 24 -17.40 5.95 -6.31
C GLU A 24 -16.98 6.40 -4.91
N LYS A 25 -16.49 5.47 -4.07
CA LYS A 25 -16.00 5.82 -2.73
C LYS A 25 -14.79 6.75 -2.78
N MET A 26 -13.85 6.52 -3.68
CA MET A 26 -12.68 7.39 -3.87
C MET A 26 -13.09 8.81 -4.28
N MET A 27 -14.07 8.95 -5.18
CA MET A 27 -14.56 10.27 -5.63
C MET A 27 -15.06 11.15 -4.49
N GLN A 28 -15.58 10.57 -3.40
CA GLN A 28 -16.05 11.30 -2.23
C GLN A 28 -14.95 12.10 -1.52
N TYR A 29 -13.68 11.73 -1.70
CA TYR A 29 -12.53 12.39 -1.06
C TYR A 29 -11.68 13.24 -2.00
N LEU A 30 -12.02 13.30 -3.29
CA LEU A 30 -11.20 13.98 -4.31
C LEU A 30 -11.67 15.40 -4.65
N THR A 31 -12.90 15.76 -4.31
CA THR A 31 -13.49 17.04 -4.73
C THR A 31 -13.92 17.87 -3.54
N PHE A 32 -14.07 19.18 -3.75
CA PHE A 32 -14.49 20.12 -2.70
C PHE A 32 -15.94 19.92 -2.25
N ASP A 33 -16.78 19.36 -3.11
CA ASP A 33 -18.17 19.02 -2.81
C ASP A 33 -18.31 17.76 -1.93
N GLY A 34 -17.20 17.03 -1.74
CA GLY A 34 -17.12 15.85 -0.92
C GLY A 34 -16.44 16.08 0.43
N GLU A 35 -15.70 15.08 0.90
CA GLU A 35 -14.98 15.10 2.18
C GLU A 35 -13.46 15.31 1.99
N PHE A 36 -13.11 16.21 1.09
CA PHE A 36 -11.72 16.57 0.82
C PHE A 36 -11.01 17.10 2.07
N GLY A 37 -9.79 16.61 2.33
CA GLY A 37 -8.98 17.09 3.44
C GLY A 37 -7.64 16.36 3.57
N ASN A 38 -6.71 16.99 4.31
CA ASN A 38 -5.47 16.35 4.70
C ASN A 38 -5.63 15.73 6.09
N PRO A 39 -5.52 14.40 6.26
CA PRO A 39 -5.69 13.72 7.55
C PRO A 39 -4.67 14.16 8.61
N ALA A 40 -3.51 14.70 8.20
CA ALA A 40 -2.54 15.26 9.14
C ALA A 40 -2.93 16.64 9.72
N SER A 41 -3.93 17.29 9.17
CA SER A 41 -4.40 18.62 9.62
C SER A 41 -5.35 18.49 10.78
N ARG A 42 -4.85 18.65 12.00
CA ARG A 42 -5.62 18.49 13.25
C ARG A 42 -6.35 19.73 13.73
N SER A 43 -6.22 20.88 13.05
CA SER A 43 -6.76 22.18 13.51
C SER A 43 -8.14 22.52 12.95
N HIS A 44 -8.70 21.72 12.04
CA HIS A 44 -9.95 22.02 11.37
C HIS A 44 -10.72 20.76 10.91
N ARG A 45 -12.03 20.93 10.71
CA ARG A 45 -12.98 19.86 10.40
C ARG A 45 -12.62 19.03 9.16
N PHE A 46 -12.07 19.62 8.12
CA PHE A 46 -11.68 18.89 6.91
C PHE A 46 -10.60 17.84 7.20
N GLY A 47 -9.61 18.20 8.01
CA GLY A 47 -8.58 17.25 8.44
C GLY A 47 -9.14 16.13 9.31
N TRP A 48 -10.02 16.46 10.26
CA TRP A 48 -10.63 15.46 11.16
C TRP A 48 -11.46 14.42 10.38
N LYS A 49 -12.27 14.86 9.41
CA LYS A 49 -13.06 13.95 8.57
C LYS A 49 -12.18 13.06 7.70
N ALA A 50 -11.10 13.60 7.15
CA ALA A 50 -10.15 12.82 6.38
C ALA A 50 -9.42 11.79 7.26
N ASP A 51 -9.03 12.16 8.49
CA ASP A 51 -8.39 11.26 9.46
C ASP A 51 -9.36 10.12 9.87
N GLU A 52 -10.61 10.45 10.18
CA GLU A 52 -11.65 9.48 10.50
C GLU A 52 -11.83 8.44 9.37
N ALA A 53 -11.90 8.89 8.11
CA ALA A 53 -12.03 8.01 6.96
C ALA A 53 -10.80 7.10 6.76
N VAL A 54 -9.59 7.61 7.00
CA VAL A 54 -8.35 6.82 6.94
C VAL A 54 -8.33 5.76 8.04
N GLU A 55 -8.74 6.09 9.26
CA GLU A 55 -8.76 5.14 10.38
C GLU A 55 -9.88 4.09 10.25
N GLU A 56 -11.04 4.46 9.67
CA GLU A 56 -12.07 3.50 9.28
C GLU A 56 -11.53 2.50 8.24
N ALA A 57 -10.90 2.99 7.19
CA ALA A 57 -10.29 2.15 6.15
C ALA A 57 -9.19 1.23 6.74
N ARG A 58 -8.37 1.75 7.65
CA ARG A 58 -7.36 0.97 8.38
C ARG A 58 -7.99 -0.19 9.15
N SER A 59 -9.08 0.08 9.84
CA SER A 59 -9.82 -0.93 10.60
C SER A 59 -10.42 -2.00 9.69
N HIS A 60 -10.94 -1.63 8.51
CA HIS A 60 -11.44 -2.59 7.53
C HIS A 60 -10.34 -3.53 7.01
N VAL A 61 -9.15 -2.99 6.69
CA VAL A 61 -8.02 -3.81 6.24
C VAL A 61 -7.52 -4.70 7.37
N ALA A 62 -7.39 -4.18 8.58
CA ALA A 62 -6.96 -4.96 9.74
C ALA A 62 -7.91 -6.13 10.02
N ASN A 63 -9.22 -5.89 9.97
CA ASN A 63 -10.23 -6.95 10.12
C ASN A 63 -10.13 -8.02 9.03
N LEU A 64 -9.85 -7.62 7.77
CA LEU A 64 -9.70 -8.54 6.65
C LEU A 64 -8.55 -9.53 6.85
N VAL A 65 -7.43 -9.04 7.42
CA VAL A 65 -6.22 -9.85 7.64
C VAL A 65 -6.09 -10.34 9.10
N ASN A 66 -7.08 -10.05 9.94
CA ASN A 66 -7.16 -10.44 11.35
C ASN A 66 -5.95 -9.96 12.18
N CYS A 67 -5.65 -8.66 12.10
CA CYS A 67 -4.60 -8.03 12.90
C CYS A 67 -5.10 -6.78 13.63
N ASP A 68 -4.26 -6.18 14.48
CA ASP A 68 -4.55 -4.89 15.11
C ASP A 68 -4.44 -3.76 14.07
N PRO A 69 -5.36 -2.76 14.03
CA PRO A 69 -5.25 -1.63 13.12
C PRO A 69 -3.91 -0.89 13.17
N ARG A 70 -3.22 -0.88 14.31
CA ARG A 70 -1.88 -0.29 14.47
C ARG A 70 -0.78 -1.03 13.72
N GLU A 71 -1.03 -2.27 13.27
CA GLU A 71 -0.10 -3.06 12.45
C GLU A 71 -0.22 -2.74 10.96
N ILE A 72 -1.25 -1.98 10.55
CA ILE A 72 -1.43 -1.54 9.16
C ILE A 72 -0.64 -0.25 8.93
N VAL A 73 0.23 -0.27 7.94
CA VAL A 73 1.03 0.90 7.53
C VAL A 73 0.67 1.28 6.09
N TRP A 74 0.16 2.48 5.90
CA TRP A 74 -0.12 3.02 4.56
C TRP A 74 1.17 3.44 3.88
N THR A 75 1.33 3.06 2.63
CA THR A 75 2.47 3.41 1.79
C THR A 75 1.99 3.95 0.45
N SER A 76 2.88 4.59 -0.31
CA SER A 76 2.59 5.11 -1.65
C SER A 76 2.43 4.00 -2.72
N GLY A 77 2.78 2.77 -2.40
CA GLY A 77 2.69 1.63 -3.30
C GLY A 77 3.59 0.46 -2.90
N ALA A 78 3.56 -0.62 -3.69
CA ALA A 78 4.25 -1.86 -3.42
C ALA A 78 5.76 -1.68 -3.21
N THR A 79 6.43 -0.85 -4.01
CA THR A 79 7.87 -0.63 -3.90
C THR A 79 8.27 -0.06 -2.53
N GLU A 80 7.50 0.90 -2.00
CA GLU A 80 7.74 1.43 -0.66
C GLU A 80 7.44 0.37 0.41
N ALA A 81 6.33 -0.36 0.29
CA ALA A 81 5.93 -1.40 1.22
C ALA A 81 6.98 -2.51 1.32
N ASP A 82 7.46 -3.02 0.18
CA ASP A 82 8.49 -4.06 0.13
C ASP A 82 9.82 -3.58 0.75
N ASN A 83 10.24 -2.36 0.44
CA ASN A 83 11.46 -1.78 1.02
C ASN A 83 11.32 -1.59 2.53
N LEU A 84 10.16 -1.10 2.99
CA LEU A 84 9.89 -0.91 4.41
C LEU A 84 9.94 -2.25 5.16
N ALA A 85 9.27 -3.27 4.63
CA ALA A 85 9.23 -4.59 5.25
C ALA A 85 10.62 -5.26 5.24
N VAL A 86 11.26 -5.38 4.07
CA VAL A 86 12.52 -6.12 3.92
C VAL A 86 13.66 -5.43 4.69
N LYS A 87 13.85 -4.13 4.48
CA LYS A 87 14.93 -3.39 5.15
C LYS A 87 14.65 -3.16 6.62
N GLY A 88 13.39 -2.90 6.99
CA GLY A 88 12.98 -2.69 8.36
C GLY A 88 13.24 -3.92 9.22
N ILE A 89 12.74 -5.08 8.80
CA ILE A 89 12.91 -6.34 9.54
C ILE A 89 14.39 -6.75 9.59
N ALA A 90 15.10 -6.70 8.45
CA ALA A 90 16.50 -7.09 8.41
C ALA A 90 17.35 -6.27 9.39
N ARG A 91 17.22 -4.94 9.36
CA ARG A 91 18.00 -4.06 10.23
C ARG A 91 17.60 -4.14 11.69
N PHE A 92 16.30 -4.27 11.99
CA PHE A 92 15.80 -4.41 13.35
C PHE A 92 16.28 -5.70 14.02
N TYR A 93 16.31 -6.81 13.27
CA TYR A 93 16.72 -8.11 13.81
C TYR A 93 18.18 -8.49 13.50
N LYS A 94 19.01 -7.58 13.02
CA LYS A 94 20.41 -7.84 12.63
C LYS A 94 21.22 -8.58 13.70
N THR A 95 20.96 -8.29 14.97
CA THR A 95 21.64 -8.97 16.11
C THR A 95 21.17 -10.41 16.34
N LYS A 96 20.01 -10.78 15.78
CA LYS A 96 19.44 -12.15 15.91
C LYS A 96 19.75 -13.02 14.69
N GLY A 97 20.05 -12.41 13.55
CA GLY A 97 20.39 -13.11 12.33
C GLY A 97 20.54 -12.15 11.14
N ASN A 98 21.33 -12.56 10.17
CA ASN A 98 21.64 -11.75 9.00
C ASN A 98 21.47 -12.53 7.67
N HIS A 99 20.69 -13.60 7.69
CA HIS A 99 20.44 -14.42 6.50
C HIS A 99 19.06 -14.13 5.92
N ILE A 100 19.01 -13.76 4.63
CA ILE A 100 17.78 -13.47 3.89
C ILE A 100 17.63 -14.47 2.77
N ILE A 101 16.47 -15.10 2.65
CA ILE A 101 16.11 -16.01 1.58
C ILE A 101 15.06 -15.35 0.71
N THR A 102 15.28 -15.28 -0.59
CA THR A 102 14.33 -14.74 -1.57
C THR A 102 14.35 -15.56 -2.86
N SER A 103 13.34 -15.37 -3.71
CA SER A 103 13.28 -16.02 -5.01
C SER A 103 13.96 -15.16 -6.08
N LYS A 104 14.59 -15.81 -7.08
CA LYS A 104 15.18 -15.10 -8.23
C LYS A 104 14.15 -14.47 -9.18
N ILE A 105 12.91 -14.92 -9.11
CA ILE A 105 11.82 -14.45 -9.96
C ILE A 105 10.99 -13.34 -9.33
N GLU A 106 11.39 -12.84 -8.13
CA GLU A 106 10.72 -11.74 -7.48
C GLU A 106 10.82 -10.43 -8.28
N HIS A 107 9.87 -9.54 -8.03
CA HIS A 107 9.93 -8.19 -8.58
C HIS A 107 11.15 -7.42 -8.07
N LYS A 108 11.64 -6.46 -8.84
CA LYS A 108 12.80 -5.61 -8.45
C LYS A 108 12.61 -4.91 -7.10
N ALA A 109 11.39 -4.57 -6.73
CA ALA A 109 11.07 -3.96 -5.43
C ALA A 109 11.49 -4.84 -4.23
N VAL A 110 11.59 -6.17 -4.42
CA VAL A 110 12.08 -7.14 -3.43
C VAL A 110 13.57 -7.42 -3.62
N LEU A 111 14.00 -7.66 -4.88
CA LEU A 111 15.38 -8.05 -5.17
C LEU A 111 16.40 -6.94 -4.88
N ASP A 112 16.08 -5.69 -5.21
CA ASP A 112 17.03 -4.59 -5.05
C ASP A 112 17.29 -4.25 -3.56
N PRO A 113 16.27 -4.22 -2.66
CA PRO A 113 16.52 -4.17 -1.22
C PRO A 113 17.39 -5.31 -0.71
N CYS A 114 17.16 -6.54 -1.16
CA CYS A 114 17.99 -7.69 -0.77
C CYS A 114 19.45 -7.53 -1.21
N ARG A 115 19.69 -7.10 -2.46
CA ARG A 115 21.05 -6.80 -2.97
C ARG A 115 21.73 -5.65 -2.21
N GLN A 116 20.95 -4.67 -1.76
CA GLN A 116 21.49 -3.60 -0.92
C GLN A 116 21.91 -4.15 0.44
N LEU A 117 21.08 -4.96 1.08
CA LEU A 117 21.37 -5.57 2.38
C LEU A 117 22.55 -6.52 2.31
N GLU A 118 22.72 -7.27 1.20
CA GLU A 118 23.90 -8.10 0.93
C GLU A 118 25.21 -7.28 1.00
N ARG A 119 25.22 -6.06 0.39
CA ARG A 119 26.37 -5.14 0.50
C ARG A 119 26.58 -4.58 1.91
N GLU A 120 25.53 -4.57 2.75
CA GLU A 120 25.57 -4.18 4.15
C GLU A 120 25.96 -5.35 5.10
N GLY A 121 26.25 -6.53 4.54
CA GLY A 121 26.74 -7.70 5.28
C GLY A 121 25.67 -8.68 5.76
N PHE A 122 24.48 -8.68 5.10
CA PHE A 122 23.48 -9.72 5.25
C PHE A 122 23.71 -10.87 4.30
#